data_4733953b947946a9d3a983177eb47375
#
_entry.id   4733953b947946a9d3a983177eb47375
#
_cell.length_a   1.000
_cell.length_b   1.000
_cell.length_c   1.000
_cell.angle_alpha   90.00
_cell.angle_beta   90.00
_cell.angle_gamma   90.00
#
_symmetry.space_group_name_H-M   'P 1'
#
loop_
_entity.id
_entity.type
_entity.pdbx_description
1 polymer ?
#
loop_
_entity_poly.entity_id
_entity_poly.type
_entity_poly.pdbx_seq_one_letter_code
_entity_poly.pdbx_strand_id
1 'polypeptide(L)'
;MENNHTEASEKSFTHRLIKRLEYYWNRIINIGIDQHTVLFDRKRTRLINGICSWAFVIYLVYIISYAGNQQLRFVFYESVAGVIGNAMPIIINYNKRYNLACHFFNIFNLLFYMEQSLAGGSVIGVEYIFVPSCVTAMLFFKQPLIVLFYFIANFICFGLAKLSFSTLQPIFVYHDEAHSIYVANHVTMFVILFLIVYYFKSENARQEKLLETKNVSLSLEKQKSDNLLLNILPHETAEELKHTGTAKSKRFSMVTVLFTDFKGFTVASENMDPEKLVHEIDFYFSKFDEITSRYNVEKIKTIGDSYLCAGGLPEESDTHARDVVMAALDIQDFMEQHKKDKELTGESYFEVRLGIHSGPVVAGIVGTKKFAYDIWGDTVNVASRMESSGQVGKVNISQSTFQLIKDHFNCVHRGKIAAKSKGEVDMYFVESIKEKVRE
;
A
#
# COMPACT_ATOMS: atom_id res chain seq x y z
N MET A 1 23.59 38.11 -34.48
CA MET A 1 23.65 36.64 -34.22
C MET A 1 24.68 36.26 -33.15
N GLU A 2 25.71 37.05 -32.91
CA GLU A 2 26.76 36.73 -31.86
C GLU A 2 26.27 36.79 -30.41
N ASN A 3 25.32 37.67 -30.07
CA ASN A 3 24.82 37.78 -28.68
C ASN A 3 24.01 36.56 -28.19
N ASN A 4 23.37 35.81 -29.08
CA ASN A 4 22.58 34.63 -28.67
C ASN A 4 23.45 33.41 -28.39
N HIS A 5 24.66 33.30 -28.94
CA HIS A 5 25.59 32.22 -28.69
C HIS A 5 26.33 32.33 -27.34
N THR A 6 26.63 33.55 -26.92
CA THR A 6 27.25 33.86 -25.63
C THR A 6 26.28 33.61 -24.47
N GLU A 7 25.02 34.02 -24.57
CA GLU A 7 23.99 33.77 -23.52
C GLU A 7 23.65 32.26 -23.34
N ALA A 8 23.59 31.51 -24.44
CA ALA A 8 23.37 30.05 -24.37
C ALA A 8 24.58 29.31 -23.77
N SER A 9 25.81 29.77 -24.03
CA SER A 9 27.04 29.24 -23.48
C SER A 9 27.15 29.53 -21.98
N GLU A 10 26.82 30.74 -21.52
CA GLU A 10 26.80 31.14 -20.12
C GLU A 10 25.73 30.37 -19.30
N LYS A 11 24.52 30.23 -19.84
CA LYS A 11 23.45 29.43 -19.21
C LYS A 11 23.83 27.93 -19.09
N SER A 12 24.55 27.38 -20.06
CA SER A 12 25.08 26.03 -20.04
C SER A 12 26.21 25.86 -19.03
N PHE A 13 27.08 26.88 -18.88
CA PHE A 13 28.18 26.88 -17.90
C PHE A 13 27.64 26.98 -16.46
N THR A 14 26.76 27.94 -16.20
CA THR A 14 26.14 28.11 -14.88
C THR A 14 25.35 26.89 -14.45
N HIS A 15 24.61 26.26 -15.34
CA HIS A 15 23.89 25.02 -15.04
C HIS A 15 24.84 23.85 -14.68
N ARG A 16 25.97 23.71 -15.40
CA ARG A 16 26.99 22.70 -15.08
C ARG A 16 27.69 22.98 -13.76
N LEU A 17 27.97 24.24 -13.46
CA LEU A 17 28.57 24.64 -12.20
C LEU A 17 27.63 24.34 -11.01
N ILE A 18 26.36 24.70 -11.12
CA ILE A 18 25.34 24.43 -10.10
C ILE A 18 25.23 22.92 -9.82
N LYS A 19 25.15 22.08 -10.87
CA LYS A 19 25.11 20.62 -10.71
C LYS A 19 26.36 20.05 -10.02
N ARG A 20 27.53 20.59 -10.31
CA ARG A 20 28.78 20.19 -9.64
C ARG A 20 28.77 20.59 -8.16
N LEU A 21 28.38 21.81 -7.85
CA LEU A 21 28.27 22.29 -6.47
C LEU A 21 27.24 21.44 -5.68
N GLU A 22 26.09 21.15 -6.27
CA GLU A 22 25.07 20.31 -5.68
C GLU A 22 25.57 18.87 -5.44
N TYR A 23 26.35 18.30 -6.37
CA TYR A 23 26.98 17.00 -6.21
C TYR A 23 27.95 16.96 -5.02
N TYR A 24 28.86 17.95 -4.91
CA TYR A 24 29.82 18.01 -3.79
C TYR A 24 29.11 18.28 -2.47
N TRP A 25 28.15 19.18 -2.46
CA TRP A 25 27.33 19.47 -1.30
C TRP A 25 26.62 18.22 -0.78
N ASN A 26 25.97 17.47 -1.67
CA ASN A 26 25.32 16.21 -1.33
C ASN A 26 26.31 15.17 -0.77
N ARG A 27 27.55 15.12 -1.25
CA ARG A 27 28.56 14.23 -0.67
C ARG A 27 28.91 14.62 0.76
N ILE A 28 29.10 15.90 1.03
CA ILE A 28 29.49 16.41 2.35
C ILE A 28 28.36 16.17 3.37
N ILE A 29 27.13 16.54 3.06
CA ILE A 29 26.04 16.38 4.01
C ILE A 29 25.68 14.91 4.29
N ASN A 30 26.04 14.00 3.41
CA ASN A 30 25.83 12.57 3.60
C ASN A 30 27.01 11.81 4.23
N ILE A 31 28.07 12.49 4.67
CA ILE A 31 29.18 11.85 5.39
C ILE A 31 28.62 11.11 6.63
N GLY A 32 29.01 9.83 6.77
CA GLY A 32 28.56 8.96 7.85
C GLY A 32 27.19 8.29 7.66
N ILE A 33 26.48 8.56 6.56
CA ILE A 33 25.17 7.98 6.26
C ILE A 33 25.32 6.80 5.29
N ASP A 34 24.73 5.65 5.63
CA ASP A 34 24.62 4.47 4.78
C ASP A 34 23.17 4.00 4.58
N GLN A 35 22.98 2.86 3.93
CA GLN A 35 21.66 2.29 3.65
C GLN A 35 20.92 1.86 4.93
N HIS A 36 21.65 1.48 5.97
CA HIS A 36 21.11 0.99 7.24
C HIS A 36 20.89 2.11 8.26
N THR A 37 21.31 3.34 7.96
CA THR A 37 21.14 4.47 8.87
C THR A 37 19.65 4.79 9.06
N VAL A 38 19.21 4.79 10.33
CA VAL A 38 17.82 5.10 10.70
C VAL A 38 17.43 6.50 10.20
N LEU A 39 16.19 6.67 9.75
CA LEU A 39 15.71 7.90 9.13
C LEU A 39 15.95 9.16 9.99
N PHE A 40 15.74 9.06 11.31
CA PHE A 40 15.99 10.14 12.24
C PHE A 40 17.49 10.52 12.29
N ASP A 41 18.37 9.54 12.37
CA ASP A 41 19.82 9.76 12.39
C ASP A 41 20.31 10.35 11.07
N ARG A 42 19.76 9.87 9.95
CA ARG A 42 20.05 10.43 8.62
C ARG A 42 19.70 11.92 8.53
N LYS A 43 18.55 12.32 9.08
CA LYS A 43 18.09 13.71 9.06
C LYS A 43 19.01 14.62 9.87
N ARG A 44 19.25 14.29 11.12
CA ARG A 44 20.08 15.11 12.02
C ARG A 44 21.52 15.15 11.56
N THR A 45 22.07 14.06 11.03
CA THR A 45 23.42 14.02 10.46
C THR A 45 23.56 14.97 9.28
N ARG A 46 22.62 14.96 8.33
CA ARG A 46 22.61 15.91 7.20
C ARG A 46 22.57 17.36 7.68
N LEU A 47 21.74 17.65 8.65
CA LEU A 47 21.60 19.02 9.17
C LEU A 47 22.88 19.46 9.88
N ILE A 48 23.45 18.64 10.76
CA ILE A 48 24.72 18.93 11.44
C ILE A 48 25.85 19.12 10.42
N ASN A 49 26.04 18.17 9.52
CA ASN A 49 27.10 18.25 8.50
C ASN A 49 26.93 19.52 7.64
N GLY A 50 25.70 19.89 7.29
CA GLY A 50 25.39 21.11 6.55
C GLY A 50 25.75 22.38 7.33
N ILE A 51 25.29 22.52 8.57
CA ILE A 51 25.58 23.70 9.42
C ILE A 51 27.10 23.80 9.67
N CYS A 52 27.74 22.68 10.04
CA CYS A 52 29.18 22.66 10.31
C CYS A 52 30.02 23.01 9.07
N SER A 53 29.60 22.58 7.88
CA SER A 53 30.30 22.91 6.63
C SER A 53 30.21 24.40 6.29
N TRP A 54 29.04 25.01 6.50
CA TRP A 54 28.90 26.46 6.32
C TRP A 54 29.71 27.25 7.36
N ALA A 55 29.65 26.86 8.63
CA ALA A 55 30.47 27.47 9.68
C ALA A 55 31.97 27.35 9.37
N PHE A 56 32.40 26.18 8.91
CA PHE A 56 33.79 25.94 8.48
C PHE A 56 34.24 26.94 7.39
N VAL A 57 33.42 27.15 6.36
CA VAL A 57 33.72 28.13 5.30
C VAL A 57 33.81 29.54 5.83
N ILE A 58 32.89 29.97 6.70
CA ILE A 58 32.87 31.30 7.30
C ILE A 58 34.15 31.52 8.12
N TYR A 59 34.52 30.58 8.99
CA TYR A 59 35.74 30.73 9.81
C TYR A 59 37.02 30.66 8.97
N LEU A 60 37.02 29.90 7.88
CA LEU A 60 38.15 29.87 6.92
C LEU A 60 38.32 31.25 6.25
N VAL A 61 37.24 31.92 5.87
CA VAL A 61 37.29 33.29 5.34
C VAL A 61 37.86 34.26 6.39
N TYR A 62 37.46 34.15 7.65
CA TYR A 62 38.00 34.96 8.72
C TYR A 62 39.50 34.73 8.97
N ILE A 63 39.98 33.46 8.95
CA ILE A 63 41.40 33.14 9.04
C ILE A 63 42.17 33.83 7.92
N ILE A 64 41.71 33.76 6.66
CA ILE A 64 42.38 34.39 5.54
C ILE A 64 42.37 35.91 5.66
N SER A 65 41.24 36.49 6.06
CA SER A 65 41.08 37.94 6.17
C SER A 65 41.95 38.57 7.27
N TYR A 66 42.19 37.84 8.36
CA TYR A 66 42.84 38.38 9.57
C TYR A 66 44.27 37.80 9.83
N ALA A 67 44.77 36.92 8.94
CA ALA A 67 46.06 36.25 9.11
C ALA A 67 47.28 37.20 9.29
N GLY A 68 47.20 38.42 8.77
CA GLY A 68 48.27 39.44 8.87
C GLY A 68 48.00 40.59 9.87
N ASN A 69 46.83 40.61 10.46
CA ASN A 69 46.41 41.74 11.33
C ASN A 69 46.80 41.50 12.79
N GLN A 70 47.82 42.24 13.26
CA GLN A 70 48.29 42.10 14.65
C GLN A 70 47.26 42.52 15.69
N GLN A 71 46.39 43.46 15.36
CA GLN A 71 45.36 43.95 16.26
C GLN A 71 44.19 42.94 16.44
N LEU A 72 43.98 42.06 15.44
CA LEU A 72 42.92 41.09 15.41
C LEU A 72 43.40 39.63 15.58
N ARG A 73 44.56 39.42 16.17
CA ARG A 73 45.09 38.06 16.44
C ARG A 73 44.07 37.19 17.21
N PHE A 74 43.27 37.78 18.07
CA PHE A 74 42.26 37.02 18.78
C PHE A 74 41.21 36.46 17.83
N VAL A 75 40.67 37.24 16.90
CA VAL A 75 39.70 36.78 15.90
C VAL A 75 40.28 35.66 15.03
N PHE A 76 41.58 35.75 14.71
CA PHE A 76 42.29 34.71 14.02
C PHE A 76 42.32 33.39 14.83
N TYR A 77 42.72 33.39 16.11
CA TYR A 77 42.73 32.20 16.95
C TYR A 77 41.34 31.62 17.19
N GLU A 78 40.35 32.47 17.43
CA GLU A 78 38.94 32.11 17.54
C GLU A 78 38.44 31.41 16.27
N SER A 79 38.80 31.94 15.10
CA SER A 79 38.43 31.35 13.82
C SER A 79 39.06 29.99 13.63
N VAL A 80 40.32 29.78 14.05
CA VAL A 80 40.97 28.49 14.06
C VAL A 80 40.24 27.49 14.95
N ALA A 81 39.88 27.92 16.18
CA ALA A 81 39.07 27.08 17.09
C ALA A 81 37.71 26.75 16.52
N GLY A 82 37.06 27.71 15.83
CA GLY A 82 35.80 27.53 15.13
C GLY A 82 35.88 26.49 13.97
N VAL A 83 36.97 26.53 13.19
CA VAL A 83 37.23 25.51 12.13
C VAL A 83 37.36 24.12 12.75
N ILE A 84 38.18 23.98 13.80
CA ILE A 84 38.42 22.68 14.47
C ILE A 84 37.10 22.16 15.09
N GLY A 85 36.40 23.01 15.82
CA GLY A 85 35.17 22.63 16.52
C GLY A 85 34.04 22.24 15.60
N ASN A 86 33.91 22.88 14.43
CA ASN A 86 32.89 22.50 13.43
C ASN A 86 33.33 21.31 12.56
N ALA A 87 34.61 20.97 12.43
CA ALA A 87 35.04 19.76 11.76
C ALA A 87 34.76 18.50 12.59
N MET A 88 34.85 18.58 13.92
CA MET A 88 34.69 17.42 14.82
C MET A 88 33.32 16.71 14.71
N PRO A 89 32.15 17.36 14.67
CA PRO A 89 30.87 16.67 14.48
C PRO A 89 30.82 15.88 13.17
N ILE A 90 31.43 16.37 12.10
CA ILE A 90 31.48 15.66 10.80
C ILE A 90 32.32 14.39 10.92
N ILE A 91 33.49 14.48 11.61
CA ILE A 91 34.36 13.33 11.88
C ILE A 91 33.67 12.30 12.78
N ILE A 92 32.94 12.76 13.80
CA ILE A 92 32.17 11.89 14.71
C ILE A 92 31.04 11.20 13.94
N ASN A 93 30.35 11.92 13.05
CA ASN A 93 29.31 11.35 12.17
C ASN A 93 29.88 10.33 11.17
N TYR A 94 31.08 10.56 10.62
CA TYR A 94 31.76 9.59 9.78
C TYR A 94 31.94 8.24 10.50
N ASN A 95 32.26 8.28 11.82
CA ASN A 95 32.34 7.08 12.66
C ASN A 95 30.99 6.57 13.17
N LYS A 96 29.86 7.04 12.62
CA LYS A 96 28.48 6.61 12.94
C LYS A 96 28.06 6.83 14.41
N ARG A 97 28.73 7.72 15.14
CA ARG A 97 28.41 8.08 16.52
C ARG A 97 27.45 9.29 16.58
N TYR A 98 26.29 9.18 15.96
CA TYR A 98 25.37 10.29 15.70
C TYR A 98 24.93 11.04 16.98
N ASN A 99 24.64 10.33 18.07
CA ASN A 99 24.29 10.97 19.36
C ASN A 99 25.44 11.80 19.88
N LEU A 100 26.66 11.26 19.85
CA LEU A 100 27.85 11.97 20.29
C LEU A 100 28.11 13.23 19.45
N ALA A 101 27.91 13.17 18.14
CA ALA A 101 28.04 14.31 17.25
C ALA A 101 27.05 15.43 17.63
N CYS A 102 25.79 15.07 17.94
CA CYS A 102 24.78 16.01 18.36
C CYS A 102 25.13 16.69 19.70
N HIS A 103 25.55 15.91 20.69
CA HIS A 103 25.98 16.46 21.98
C HIS A 103 27.22 17.33 21.85
N PHE A 104 28.22 16.85 21.12
CA PHE A 104 29.44 17.63 20.86
C PHE A 104 29.11 18.96 20.20
N PHE A 105 28.30 18.96 19.14
CA PHE A 105 27.91 20.17 18.44
C PHE A 105 27.24 21.20 19.39
N ASN A 106 26.26 20.76 20.17
CA ASN A 106 25.54 21.68 21.06
C ASN A 106 26.44 22.20 22.20
N ILE A 107 27.25 21.34 22.84
CA ILE A 107 28.15 21.73 23.91
C ILE A 107 29.26 22.66 23.40
N PHE A 108 29.87 22.31 22.28
CA PHE A 108 30.90 23.15 21.66
C PHE A 108 30.36 24.55 21.36
N ASN A 109 29.24 24.65 20.67
CA ASN A 109 28.66 25.93 20.30
C ASN A 109 28.25 26.76 21.55
N LEU A 110 27.70 26.09 22.57
CA LEU A 110 27.34 26.77 23.83
C LEU A 110 28.55 27.42 24.49
N LEU A 111 29.64 26.68 24.63
CA LEU A 111 30.86 27.16 25.25
C LEU A 111 31.58 28.18 24.38
N PHE A 112 31.65 27.95 23.11
CA PHE A 112 32.35 28.79 22.14
C PHE A 112 31.69 30.16 21.99
N TYR A 113 30.37 30.21 21.85
CA TYR A 113 29.66 31.48 21.76
C TYR A 113 29.57 32.21 23.09
N MET A 114 29.59 31.49 24.20
CA MET A 114 29.68 32.11 25.51
C MET A 114 31.02 32.80 25.70
N GLU A 115 32.13 32.13 25.35
CA GLU A 115 33.48 32.70 25.40
C GLU A 115 33.60 33.92 24.49
N GLN A 116 33.16 33.84 23.24
CA GLN A 116 33.15 34.98 22.32
C GLN A 116 32.32 36.15 22.82
N SER A 117 31.14 35.89 23.44
CA SER A 117 30.30 36.94 24.01
C SER A 117 30.99 37.66 25.18
N LEU A 118 31.68 36.91 26.04
CA LEU A 118 32.42 37.50 27.18
C LEU A 118 33.66 38.26 26.71
N ALA A 119 34.37 37.76 25.73
CA ALA A 119 35.60 38.36 25.22
C ALA A 119 35.35 39.62 24.39
N GLY A 120 34.33 39.62 23.53
CA GLY A 120 34.02 40.74 22.62
C GLY A 120 32.95 41.71 23.14
N GLY A 121 32.23 41.34 24.18
CA GLY A 121 31.18 42.17 24.77
C GLY A 121 29.95 42.34 23.84
N SER A 122 29.07 43.28 24.18
CA SER A 122 27.83 43.53 23.41
C SER A 122 28.06 44.10 22.00
N VAL A 123 29.29 44.54 21.73
CA VAL A 123 29.62 45.25 20.49
C VAL A 123 29.64 44.32 19.27
N ILE A 124 29.91 43.05 19.48
CA ILE A 124 29.99 42.04 18.38
C ILE A 124 28.70 41.23 18.14
N GLY A 125 27.72 41.28 19.06
CA GLY A 125 26.39 40.68 18.87
C GLY A 125 26.35 39.15 18.77
N VAL A 126 27.39 38.45 19.24
CA VAL A 126 27.47 36.97 19.17
C VAL A 126 26.40 36.27 20.00
N GLU A 127 25.97 36.91 21.10
CA GLU A 127 24.97 36.36 22.01
C GLU A 127 23.65 36.01 21.32
N TYR A 128 23.31 36.63 20.20
CA TYR A 128 22.10 36.34 19.45
C TYR A 128 22.13 34.97 18.76
N ILE A 129 23.32 34.35 18.64
CA ILE A 129 23.45 32.99 18.04
C ILE A 129 22.89 31.92 19.01
N PHE A 130 22.72 32.20 20.29
CA PHE A 130 22.02 31.30 21.22
C PHE A 130 20.57 31.03 20.80
N VAL A 131 19.91 31.95 20.05
CA VAL A 131 18.53 31.79 19.60
C VAL A 131 18.42 30.62 18.59
N PRO A 132 19.14 30.60 17.44
CA PRO A 132 19.11 29.45 16.55
C PRO A 132 19.67 28.18 17.20
N SER A 133 20.60 28.29 18.17
CA SER A 133 21.13 27.13 18.90
C SER A 133 20.06 26.42 19.74
N CYS A 134 19.09 27.12 20.30
CA CYS A 134 17.91 26.50 20.96
C CYS A 134 17.11 25.64 19.99
N VAL A 135 16.92 26.12 18.78
CA VAL A 135 16.14 25.41 17.75
C VAL A 135 16.85 24.15 17.27
N THR A 136 18.20 24.18 17.18
CA THR A 136 18.96 22.99 16.75
C THR A 136 18.78 21.81 17.70
N ALA A 137 18.70 22.04 19.00
CA ALA A 137 18.48 20.99 19.99
C ALA A 137 17.13 20.27 19.78
N MET A 138 16.08 21.00 19.41
CA MET A 138 14.77 20.42 19.09
C MET A 138 14.83 19.49 17.87
N LEU A 139 15.70 19.77 16.93
CA LEU A 139 15.85 18.98 15.69
C LEU A 139 16.74 17.75 15.86
N PHE A 140 17.67 17.79 16.83
CA PHE A 140 18.69 16.76 17.02
C PHE A 140 18.29 15.67 18.00
N PHE A 141 17.40 15.96 18.97
CA PHE A 141 17.03 15.02 20.03
C PHE A 141 15.54 14.72 20.04
N LYS A 142 15.22 13.41 20.23
CA LYS A 142 13.84 12.95 20.43
C LYS A 142 13.38 13.08 21.90
N GLN A 143 14.33 13.05 22.82
CA GLN A 143 14.06 13.00 24.25
C GLN A 143 13.74 14.41 24.77
N PRO A 144 12.52 14.67 25.27
CA PRO A 144 12.10 16.03 25.67
C PRO A 144 12.97 16.60 26.77
N LEU A 145 13.47 15.78 27.70
CA LEU A 145 14.36 16.24 28.77
C LEU A 145 15.70 16.76 28.26
N ILE A 146 16.28 16.13 27.22
CA ILE A 146 17.54 16.61 26.61
C ILE A 146 17.29 17.91 25.85
N VAL A 147 16.17 18.00 25.12
CA VAL A 147 15.78 19.25 24.44
C VAL A 147 15.61 20.39 25.46
N LEU A 148 14.88 20.12 26.53
CA LEU A 148 14.67 21.11 27.62
C LEU A 148 15.98 21.52 28.26
N PHE A 149 16.88 20.58 28.50
CA PHE A 149 18.20 20.86 29.05
C PHE A 149 18.99 21.86 28.18
N TYR A 150 19.11 21.59 26.88
CA TYR A 150 19.83 22.50 25.97
C TYR A 150 19.10 23.81 25.77
N PHE A 151 17.77 23.83 25.79
CA PHE A 151 17.01 25.07 25.75
C PHE A 151 17.29 25.95 26.94
N ILE A 152 17.22 25.42 28.17
CA ILE A 152 17.52 26.13 29.42
C ILE A 152 18.98 26.57 29.43
N ALA A 153 19.92 25.70 29.01
CA ALA A 153 21.34 26.04 28.97
C ALA A 153 21.63 27.25 28.06
N ASN A 154 21.06 27.24 26.83
CA ASN A 154 21.20 28.37 25.91
C ASN A 154 20.55 29.63 26.44
N PHE A 155 19.38 29.54 27.08
CA PHE A 155 18.70 30.68 27.69
C PHE A 155 19.50 31.28 28.84
N ILE A 156 20.08 30.45 29.71
CA ILE A 156 20.96 30.89 30.79
C ILE A 156 22.21 31.56 30.24
N CYS A 157 22.87 30.95 29.23
CA CYS A 157 24.07 31.55 28.63
C CYS A 157 23.76 32.90 27.97
N PHE A 158 22.63 33.03 27.27
CA PHE A 158 22.17 34.29 26.72
C PHE A 158 22.00 35.36 27.83
N GLY A 159 21.31 34.98 28.91
CA GLY A 159 21.11 35.88 30.07
C GLY A 159 22.40 36.29 30.76
N LEU A 160 23.32 35.33 30.97
CA LEU A 160 24.64 35.60 31.57
C LEU A 160 25.50 36.50 30.67
N ALA A 161 25.50 36.25 29.35
CA ALA A 161 26.19 37.13 28.39
C ALA A 161 25.65 38.57 28.49
N LYS A 162 24.32 38.76 28.48
CA LYS A 162 23.71 40.08 28.62
C LYS A 162 24.02 40.77 29.96
N LEU A 163 24.02 40.01 31.06
CA LEU A 163 24.35 40.53 32.38
C LEU A 163 25.82 40.91 32.48
N SER A 164 26.72 40.12 31.88
CA SER A 164 28.16 40.40 31.92
C SER A 164 28.54 41.71 31.23
N PHE A 165 27.78 42.15 30.24
CA PHE A 165 28.05 43.40 29.51
C PHE A 165 27.95 44.66 30.41
N SER A 166 27.22 44.59 31.53
CA SER A 166 27.13 45.68 32.49
C SER A 166 28.19 45.62 33.58
N THR A 167 28.84 44.46 33.77
CA THR A 167 29.72 44.21 34.92
C THR A 167 31.17 43.96 34.52
N LEU A 168 31.41 43.43 33.34
CA LEU A 168 32.73 43.07 32.82
C LEU A 168 33.09 43.99 31.66
N GLN A 169 34.32 44.48 31.63
CA GLN A 169 34.87 45.12 30.43
C GLN A 169 35.28 44.04 29.44
N PRO A 170 34.97 44.23 28.12
CA PRO A 170 35.40 43.28 27.11
C PRO A 170 36.91 43.17 27.06
N ILE A 171 37.42 41.96 26.91
CA ILE A 171 38.87 41.66 26.84
C ILE A 171 39.48 42.30 25.60
N PHE A 172 38.70 42.40 24.54
CA PHE A 172 39.10 42.98 23.27
C PHE A 172 38.21 44.14 22.88
N VAL A 173 38.83 45.28 22.57
CA VAL A 173 38.15 46.48 22.11
C VAL A 173 38.28 46.55 20.60
N TYR A 174 37.19 46.31 19.93
CA TYR A 174 37.08 46.44 18.46
C TYR A 174 36.75 47.92 18.15
N HIS A 175 37.72 48.74 17.72
CA HIS A 175 37.45 50.16 17.48
C HIS A 175 36.73 50.36 16.14
N ASP A 176 37.38 50.09 15.02
CA ASP A 176 36.84 50.41 13.68
C ASP A 176 36.07 49.26 13.02
N GLU A 177 36.32 48.01 13.42
CA GLU A 177 35.76 46.83 12.81
C GLU A 177 34.56 46.21 13.55
N ALA A 178 34.27 46.72 14.77
CA ALA A 178 33.20 46.23 15.62
C ALA A 178 31.84 46.20 14.91
N HIS A 179 31.54 47.27 14.16
CA HIS A 179 30.29 47.38 13.43
C HIS A 179 30.17 46.33 12.32
N SER A 180 31.26 46.06 11.60
CA SER A 180 31.29 45.04 10.53
C SER A 180 31.11 43.63 11.11
N ILE A 181 31.76 43.31 12.23
CA ILE A 181 31.63 42.03 12.94
C ILE A 181 30.22 41.85 13.49
N TYR A 182 29.65 42.90 14.09
CA TYR A 182 28.24 42.91 14.56
C TYR A 182 27.26 42.59 13.45
N VAL A 183 27.38 43.32 12.33
CA VAL A 183 26.52 43.07 11.17
C VAL A 183 26.71 41.65 10.63
N ALA A 184 27.96 41.17 10.49
CA ALA A 184 28.27 39.83 10.01
C ALA A 184 27.67 38.74 10.91
N ASN A 185 27.74 38.89 12.23
CA ASN A 185 27.15 37.94 13.18
C ASN A 185 25.62 37.90 13.09
N HIS A 186 24.96 39.06 12.94
CA HIS A 186 23.51 39.12 12.75
C HIS A 186 23.07 38.49 11.41
N VAL A 187 23.77 38.81 10.33
CA VAL A 187 23.51 38.15 9.03
C VAL A 187 23.68 36.64 9.14
N THR A 188 24.77 36.19 9.79
CA THR A 188 25.01 34.77 10.04
C THR A 188 23.89 34.11 10.85
N MET A 189 23.40 34.76 11.89
CA MET A 189 22.27 34.30 12.69
C MET A 189 21.00 34.09 11.81
N PHE A 190 20.64 35.11 11.00
CA PHE A 190 19.49 35.02 10.14
C PHE A 190 19.64 33.96 9.04
N VAL A 191 20.85 33.82 8.49
CA VAL A 191 21.16 32.78 7.48
C VAL A 191 21.01 31.39 8.10
N ILE A 192 21.58 31.16 9.29
CA ILE A 192 21.46 29.87 10.00
C ILE A 192 19.97 29.57 10.29
N LEU A 193 19.22 30.53 10.82
CA LEU A 193 17.80 30.35 11.11
C LEU A 193 17.00 30.05 9.84
N PHE A 194 17.26 30.78 8.77
CA PHE A 194 16.62 30.52 7.46
C PHE A 194 16.94 29.10 6.97
N LEU A 195 18.21 28.68 7.02
CA LEU A 195 18.62 27.34 6.58
C LEU A 195 17.95 26.24 7.41
N ILE A 196 17.83 26.44 8.73
CA ILE A 196 17.13 25.49 9.61
C ILE A 196 15.66 25.36 9.21
N VAL A 197 14.96 26.49 9.04
CA VAL A 197 13.54 26.53 8.70
C VAL A 197 13.32 25.96 7.28
N TYR A 198 14.16 26.35 6.32
CA TYR A 198 14.10 25.83 4.95
C TYR A 198 14.33 24.32 4.90
N TYR A 199 15.34 23.83 5.62
CA TYR A 199 15.60 22.39 5.72
C TYR A 199 14.41 21.64 6.31
N PHE A 200 13.83 22.16 7.41
CA PHE A 200 12.67 21.55 8.05
C PHE A 200 11.45 21.51 7.11
N LYS A 201 11.15 22.63 6.43
CA LYS A 201 10.07 22.71 5.44
C LYS A 201 10.27 21.70 4.29
N SER A 202 11.48 21.67 3.74
CA SER A 202 11.83 20.76 2.64
C SER A 202 11.71 19.28 3.03
N GLU A 203 12.17 18.94 4.23
CA GLU A 203 12.10 17.56 4.72
C GLU A 203 10.66 17.14 5.07
N ASN A 204 9.84 18.02 5.61
CA ASN A 204 8.42 17.76 5.86
C ASN A 204 7.66 17.52 4.55
N ALA A 205 7.84 18.37 3.55
CA ALA A 205 7.23 18.21 2.24
C ALA A 205 7.62 16.87 1.56
N ARG A 206 8.88 16.47 1.71
CA ARG A 206 9.36 15.17 1.21
C ARG A 206 8.68 14.00 1.92
N GLN A 207 8.46 14.11 3.24
CA GLN A 207 7.80 13.06 4.03
C GLN A 207 6.33 12.94 3.71
N GLU A 208 5.64 14.06 3.55
CA GLU A 208 4.25 14.12 3.15
C GLU A 208 4.05 13.39 1.80
N LYS A 209 4.88 13.70 0.81
CA LYS A 209 4.85 13.02 -0.49
C LYS A 209 5.13 11.51 -0.38
N LEU A 210 6.06 11.09 0.49
CA LEU A 210 6.36 9.68 0.70
C LEU A 210 5.21 8.95 1.38
N LEU A 211 4.56 9.59 2.36
CA LEU A 211 3.37 9.05 3.03
C LEU A 211 2.21 8.89 2.06
N GLU A 212 1.94 9.91 1.23
CA GLU A 212 0.92 9.86 0.20
C GLU A 212 1.14 8.70 -0.78
N THR A 213 2.37 8.55 -1.29
CA THR A 213 2.73 7.44 -2.18
C THR A 213 2.51 6.08 -1.52
N LYS A 214 2.88 5.92 -0.26
CA LYS A 214 2.67 4.67 0.50
C LYS A 214 1.19 4.38 0.75
N ASN A 215 0.40 5.42 1.07
CA ASN A 215 -1.04 5.26 1.28
C ASN A 215 -1.75 4.81 0.01
N VAL A 216 -1.41 5.39 -1.15
CA VAL A 216 -1.94 4.96 -2.45
C VAL A 216 -1.55 3.51 -2.75
N SER A 217 -0.29 3.13 -2.54
CA SER A 217 0.17 1.75 -2.75
C SER A 217 -0.57 0.77 -1.84
N LEU A 218 -0.74 1.11 -0.55
CA LEU A 218 -1.45 0.28 0.42
C LEU A 218 -2.93 0.11 0.07
N SER A 219 -3.59 1.18 -0.39
CA SER A 219 -4.99 1.13 -0.81
C SER A 219 -5.19 0.24 -2.02
N LEU A 220 -4.29 0.29 -3.01
CA LEU A 220 -4.30 -0.59 -4.18
C LEU A 220 -4.08 -2.06 -3.81
N GLU A 221 -3.14 -2.33 -2.91
CA GLU A 221 -2.87 -3.69 -2.43
C GLU A 221 -4.06 -4.26 -1.66
N LYS A 222 -4.67 -3.44 -0.79
CA LYS A 222 -5.90 -3.80 -0.08
C LYS A 222 -7.02 -4.12 -1.07
N GLN A 223 -7.25 -3.26 -2.06
CA GLN A 223 -8.28 -3.48 -3.07
C GLN A 223 -8.05 -4.78 -3.87
N LYS A 224 -6.80 -5.08 -4.25
CA LYS A 224 -6.47 -6.36 -4.91
C LYS A 224 -6.78 -7.56 -4.01
N SER A 225 -6.41 -7.48 -2.73
CA SER A 225 -6.70 -8.53 -1.76
C SER A 225 -8.21 -8.74 -1.56
N ASP A 226 -8.98 -7.65 -1.48
CA ASP A 226 -10.43 -7.70 -1.36
C ASP A 226 -11.08 -8.32 -2.60
N ASN A 227 -10.67 -7.93 -3.80
CA ASN A 227 -11.16 -8.51 -5.04
C ASN A 227 -10.85 -10.01 -5.15
N LEU A 228 -9.66 -10.44 -4.76
CA LEU A 228 -9.30 -11.85 -4.75
C LEU A 228 -10.16 -12.66 -3.78
N LEU A 229 -10.48 -12.11 -2.62
CA LEU A 229 -11.35 -12.77 -1.65
C LEU A 229 -12.79 -12.87 -2.16
N LEU A 230 -13.31 -11.82 -2.79
CA LEU A 230 -14.65 -11.79 -3.39
C LEU A 230 -14.82 -12.71 -4.60
N ASN A 231 -13.71 -13.09 -5.27
CA ASN A 231 -13.75 -14.12 -6.31
C ASN A 231 -13.88 -15.54 -5.74
N ILE A 232 -13.68 -15.72 -4.43
CA ILE A 232 -13.72 -17.05 -3.79
C ILE A 232 -14.94 -17.17 -2.89
N LEU A 233 -15.41 -16.08 -2.30
CA LEU A 233 -16.47 -16.07 -1.29
C LEU A 233 -17.54 -15.04 -1.63
N PRO A 234 -18.83 -15.31 -1.34
CA PRO A 234 -19.87 -14.31 -1.39
C PRO A 234 -19.58 -13.12 -0.48
N HIS A 235 -20.06 -11.92 -0.87
CA HIS A 235 -19.71 -10.66 -0.22
C HIS A 235 -19.95 -10.66 1.30
N GLU A 236 -21.16 -11.07 1.77
CA GLU A 236 -21.47 -11.13 3.19
C GLU A 236 -20.53 -12.05 3.97
N THR A 237 -20.25 -13.22 3.41
CA THR A 237 -19.35 -14.22 4.00
C THR A 237 -17.91 -13.73 4.08
N ALA A 238 -17.45 -13.01 3.03
CA ALA A 238 -16.11 -12.41 2.99
C ALA A 238 -15.98 -11.29 4.04
N GLU A 239 -16.99 -10.43 4.20
CA GLU A 239 -16.99 -9.37 5.22
C GLU A 239 -17.03 -9.95 6.64
N GLU A 240 -17.86 -10.97 6.90
CA GLU A 240 -17.89 -11.64 8.21
C GLU A 240 -16.50 -12.24 8.53
N LEU A 241 -15.88 -12.91 7.56
CA LEU A 241 -14.56 -13.52 7.73
C LEU A 241 -13.47 -12.47 8.02
N LYS A 242 -13.49 -11.32 7.33
CA LYS A 242 -12.54 -10.21 7.56
C LYS A 242 -12.68 -9.63 8.97
N HIS A 243 -13.89 -9.48 9.46
CA HIS A 243 -14.15 -8.83 10.75
C HIS A 243 -13.96 -9.75 11.95
N THR A 244 -14.33 -11.03 11.82
CA THR A 244 -14.37 -11.96 12.96
C THR A 244 -13.31 -13.07 12.89
N GLY A 245 -12.66 -13.25 11.73
CA GLY A 245 -11.75 -14.36 11.46
C GLY A 245 -12.46 -15.69 11.20
N THR A 246 -13.80 -15.72 11.27
CA THR A 246 -14.65 -16.91 11.04
C THR A 246 -15.93 -16.48 10.34
N ALA A 247 -16.54 -17.40 9.57
CA ALA A 247 -17.86 -17.17 9.00
C ALA A 247 -18.80 -18.30 9.47
N LYS A 248 -20.00 -17.91 9.91
CA LYS A 248 -21.01 -18.85 10.42
C LYS A 248 -21.77 -19.51 9.26
N SER A 249 -22.10 -20.78 9.42
CA SER A 249 -23.01 -21.45 8.50
C SER A 249 -24.45 -20.92 8.71
N LYS A 250 -25.17 -20.69 7.59
CA LYS A 250 -26.54 -20.17 7.56
C LYS A 250 -27.47 -21.25 6.98
N ARG A 251 -28.62 -21.44 7.59
CA ARG A 251 -29.68 -22.33 7.08
C ARG A 251 -30.61 -21.55 6.17
N PHE A 252 -30.84 -22.14 4.98
CA PHE A 252 -31.79 -21.66 3.99
C PHE A 252 -32.96 -22.62 3.90
N SER A 253 -34.18 -22.12 3.97
CA SER A 253 -35.40 -22.92 4.00
C SER A 253 -35.75 -23.52 2.62
N MET A 254 -35.42 -22.81 1.55
CA MET A 254 -35.70 -23.23 0.18
C MET A 254 -34.66 -22.65 -0.77
N VAL A 255 -33.92 -23.55 -1.42
CA VAL A 255 -32.87 -23.27 -2.41
C VAL A 255 -33.07 -24.22 -3.58
N THR A 256 -32.75 -23.80 -4.78
CA THR A 256 -32.77 -24.69 -5.95
C THR A 256 -31.33 -24.95 -6.37
N VAL A 257 -30.96 -26.23 -6.39
CA VAL A 257 -29.62 -26.72 -6.69
C VAL A 257 -29.61 -27.35 -8.08
N LEU A 258 -28.63 -26.97 -8.92
CA LEU A 258 -28.36 -27.55 -10.23
C LEU A 258 -27.01 -28.29 -10.19
N PHE A 259 -27.02 -29.55 -10.62
CA PHE A 259 -25.84 -30.31 -11.02
C PHE A 259 -25.79 -30.46 -12.51
N THR A 260 -24.60 -30.31 -13.08
CA THR A 260 -24.31 -30.77 -14.46
C THR A 260 -23.19 -31.80 -14.44
N ASP A 261 -23.13 -32.68 -15.40
CA ASP A 261 -22.09 -33.69 -15.54
C ASP A 261 -21.89 -34.07 -17.03
N PHE A 262 -20.66 -34.25 -17.47
CA PHE A 262 -20.36 -34.60 -18.85
C PHE A 262 -20.49 -36.12 -19.07
N LYS A 263 -21.32 -36.52 -19.99
CA LYS A 263 -21.51 -37.93 -20.33
C LYS A 263 -20.25 -38.55 -20.92
N GLY A 264 -19.80 -39.66 -20.33
CA GLY A 264 -18.64 -40.39 -20.82
C GLY A 264 -17.29 -39.70 -20.62
N PHE A 265 -17.24 -38.70 -19.75
CA PHE A 265 -16.03 -37.93 -19.45
C PHE A 265 -14.84 -38.80 -19.06
N THR A 266 -15.03 -39.82 -18.22
CA THR A 266 -13.97 -40.75 -17.79
C THR A 266 -13.28 -41.42 -18.96
N VAL A 267 -14.06 -41.93 -19.95
CA VAL A 267 -13.51 -42.55 -21.15
C VAL A 267 -12.84 -41.53 -22.05
N ALA A 268 -13.41 -40.33 -22.18
CA ALA A 268 -12.83 -39.26 -22.99
C ALA A 268 -11.51 -38.77 -22.41
N SER A 269 -11.43 -38.67 -21.08
CA SER A 269 -10.22 -38.22 -20.38
C SER A 269 -9.04 -39.19 -20.46
N GLU A 270 -9.31 -40.48 -20.59
CA GLU A 270 -8.28 -41.53 -20.81
C GLU A 270 -7.60 -41.38 -22.20
N ASN A 271 -8.33 -40.86 -23.19
CA ASN A 271 -7.88 -40.79 -24.59
C ASN A 271 -7.46 -39.38 -25.04
N MET A 272 -7.59 -38.37 -24.20
CA MET A 272 -7.27 -36.98 -24.51
C MET A 272 -5.98 -36.54 -23.82
N ASP A 273 -5.22 -35.66 -24.47
CA ASP A 273 -4.08 -35.00 -23.84
C ASP A 273 -4.53 -34.20 -22.60
N PRO A 274 -3.86 -34.35 -21.45
CA PRO A 274 -4.29 -33.70 -20.17
C PRO A 274 -4.41 -32.19 -20.26
N GLU A 275 -3.51 -31.49 -20.97
CA GLU A 275 -3.57 -30.04 -21.11
C GLU A 275 -4.78 -29.64 -21.97
N LYS A 276 -5.05 -30.37 -23.05
CA LYS A 276 -6.23 -30.16 -23.89
C LYS A 276 -7.51 -30.41 -23.11
N LEU A 277 -7.56 -31.48 -22.29
CA LEU A 277 -8.70 -31.79 -21.46
C LEU A 277 -9.03 -30.64 -20.49
N VAL A 278 -8.01 -30.12 -19.77
CA VAL A 278 -8.18 -28.99 -18.84
C VAL A 278 -8.69 -27.76 -19.60
N HIS A 279 -8.14 -27.47 -20.77
CA HIS A 279 -8.57 -26.32 -21.59
C HIS A 279 -10.04 -26.47 -22.06
N GLU A 280 -10.47 -27.66 -22.47
CA GLU A 280 -11.87 -27.90 -22.85
C GLU A 280 -12.82 -27.74 -21.65
N ILE A 281 -12.48 -28.29 -20.47
CA ILE A 281 -13.28 -28.12 -19.26
C ILE A 281 -13.38 -26.62 -18.87
N ASP A 282 -12.26 -25.90 -18.88
CA ASP A 282 -12.22 -24.48 -18.57
C ASP A 282 -13.11 -23.66 -19.51
N PHE A 283 -13.08 -23.97 -20.79
CA PHE A 283 -13.96 -23.35 -21.79
C PHE A 283 -15.44 -23.55 -21.45
N TYR A 284 -15.88 -24.80 -21.18
CA TYR A 284 -17.29 -25.06 -20.86
C TYR A 284 -17.69 -24.40 -19.53
N PHE A 285 -16.88 -24.53 -18.48
CA PHE A 285 -17.22 -23.97 -17.18
C PHE A 285 -17.21 -22.45 -17.18
N SER A 286 -16.31 -21.81 -17.93
CA SER A 286 -16.34 -20.37 -18.13
C SER A 286 -17.63 -19.89 -18.80
N LYS A 287 -18.16 -20.69 -19.77
CA LYS A 287 -19.46 -20.40 -20.38
C LYS A 287 -20.63 -20.62 -19.42
N PHE A 288 -20.56 -21.64 -18.58
CA PHE A 288 -21.57 -21.85 -17.52
C PHE A 288 -21.55 -20.71 -16.49
N ASP A 289 -20.36 -20.20 -16.13
CA ASP A 289 -20.21 -19.02 -15.27
C ASP A 289 -20.85 -17.76 -15.90
N GLU A 290 -20.65 -17.53 -17.19
CA GLU A 290 -21.32 -16.44 -17.93
C GLU A 290 -22.85 -16.58 -17.94
N ILE A 291 -23.37 -17.79 -18.11
CA ILE A 291 -24.81 -18.06 -18.15
C ILE A 291 -25.41 -17.89 -16.76
N THR A 292 -24.86 -18.53 -15.73
CA THR A 292 -25.39 -18.52 -14.37
C THR A 292 -25.41 -17.10 -13.79
N SER A 293 -24.40 -16.27 -14.10
CA SER A 293 -24.32 -14.88 -13.65
C SER A 293 -25.46 -13.98 -14.15
N ARG A 294 -26.13 -14.34 -15.25
CA ARG A 294 -27.30 -13.60 -15.77
C ARG A 294 -28.57 -13.82 -14.98
N TYR A 295 -28.63 -14.89 -14.18
CA TYR A 295 -29.84 -15.38 -13.53
C TYR A 295 -29.78 -15.37 -12.00
N ASN A 296 -28.88 -14.61 -11.39
CA ASN A 296 -28.69 -14.60 -9.95
C ASN A 296 -28.54 -16.02 -9.34
N VAL A 297 -27.73 -16.84 -10.01
CA VAL A 297 -27.40 -18.21 -9.62
C VAL A 297 -25.94 -18.26 -9.17
N GLU A 298 -25.71 -18.63 -7.91
CA GLU A 298 -24.38 -18.69 -7.31
C GLU A 298 -23.67 -19.98 -7.70
N LYS A 299 -22.45 -19.87 -8.24
CA LYS A 299 -21.55 -21.00 -8.43
C LYS A 299 -21.03 -21.46 -7.09
N ILE A 300 -21.20 -22.72 -6.76
CA ILE A 300 -20.70 -23.30 -5.51
C ILE A 300 -19.30 -23.90 -5.72
N LYS A 301 -19.17 -24.86 -6.61
CA LYS A 301 -17.90 -25.53 -6.93
C LYS A 301 -17.99 -26.41 -8.16
N THR A 302 -16.84 -26.86 -8.62
CA THR A 302 -16.72 -27.97 -9.55
C THR A 302 -16.28 -29.24 -8.82
N ILE A 303 -16.78 -30.40 -9.22
CA ILE A 303 -16.44 -31.71 -8.64
C ILE A 303 -16.04 -32.62 -9.81
N GLY A 304 -14.75 -32.64 -10.15
CA GLY A 304 -14.28 -33.29 -11.38
C GLY A 304 -14.85 -32.56 -12.59
N ASP A 305 -15.66 -33.30 -13.37
CA ASP A 305 -16.39 -32.83 -14.56
C ASP A 305 -17.82 -32.34 -14.26
N SER A 306 -18.21 -32.29 -12.98
CA SER A 306 -19.50 -31.78 -12.55
C SER A 306 -19.40 -30.29 -12.14
N TYR A 307 -20.37 -29.48 -12.59
CA TYR A 307 -20.55 -28.08 -12.18
C TYR A 307 -21.75 -27.99 -11.25
N LEU A 308 -21.54 -27.43 -10.04
CA LEU A 308 -22.55 -27.26 -9.00
C LEU A 308 -22.84 -25.78 -8.79
N CYS A 309 -24.09 -25.39 -8.95
CA CYS A 309 -24.56 -24.02 -8.65
C CYS A 309 -25.95 -24.05 -7.99
N ALA A 310 -26.35 -22.93 -7.40
CA ALA A 310 -27.60 -22.83 -6.67
C ALA A 310 -28.24 -21.44 -6.77
N GLY A 311 -29.55 -21.36 -6.86
CA GLY A 311 -30.32 -20.14 -6.73
C GLY A 311 -30.95 -20.03 -5.34
N GLY A 312 -31.09 -18.78 -4.83
CA GLY A 312 -31.54 -18.49 -3.46
C GLY A 312 -30.38 -18.46 -2.45
N LEU A 313 -29.14 -18.26 -2.96
CA LEU A 313 -27.91 -18.10 -2.23
C LEU A 313 -27.09 -16.96 -2.86
N PRO A 314 -26.29 -16.21 -2.09
CA PRO A 314 -26.17 -16.19 -0.61
C PRO A 314 -27.39 -15.53 0.06
N GLU A 315 -28.28 -14.93 -0.73
CA GLU A 315 -29.53 -14.28 -0.28
C GLU A 315 -30.75 -15.08 -0.72
N GLU A 316 -31.77 -15.15 0.11
CA GLU A 316 -33.03 -15.80 -0.23
C GLU A 316 -33.73 -15.04 -1.38
N SER A 317 -34.28 -15.76 -2.34
CA SER A 317 -34.98 -15.22 -3.51
C SER A 317 -36.21 -16.05 -3.83
N ASP A 318 -37.36 -15.41 -4.05
CA ASP A 318 -38.59 -16.11 -4.48
C ASP A 318 -38.50 -16.62 -5.93
N THR A 319 -37.58 -16.12 -6.73
CA THR A 319 -37.40 -16.52 -8.13
C THR A 319 -36.37 -17.65 -8.31
N HIS A 320 -35.73 -18.10 -7.23
CA HIS A 320 -34.59 -19.04 -7.27
C HIS A 320 -34.82 -20.27 -8.16
N ALA A 321 -36.01 -20.86 -8.13
CA ALA A 321 -36.30 -22.06 -8.93
C ALA A 321 -36.44 -21.75 -10.43
N ARG A 322 -37.08 -20.62 -10.76
CA ARG A 322 -37.21 -20.12 -12.12
C ARG A 322 -35.82 -19.75 -12.69
N ASP A 323 -35.02 -19.02 -11.94
CA ASP A 323 -33.71 -18.53 -12.35
C ASP A 323 -32.76 -19.70 -12.65
N VAL A 324 -32.74 -20.72 -11.79
CA VAL A 324 -31.93 -21.92 -12.00
C VAL A 324 -32.40 -22.73 -13.23
N VAL A 325 -33.70 -22.85 -13.46
CA VAL A 325 -34.26 -23.55 -14.62
C VAL A 325 -33.94 -22.80 -15.91
N MET A 326 -34.03 -21.45 -15.91
CA MET A 326 -33.63 -20.63 -17.05
C MET A 326 -32.15 -20.81 -17.37
N ALA A 327 -31.28 -20.76 -16.37
CA ALA A 327 -29.85 -20.98 -16.54
C ALA A 327 -29.57 -22.39 -17.11
N ALA A 328 -30.29 -23.41 -16.63
CA ALA A 328 -30.13 -24.77 -17.12
C ALA A 328 -30.58 -24.94 -18.59
N LEU A 329 -31.64 -24.26 -19.02
CA LEU A 329 -32.07 -24.26 -20.43
C LEU A 329 -31.04 -23.53 -21.30
N ASP A 330 -30.53 -22.38 -20.89
CA ASP A 330 -29.48 -21.66 -21.63
C ASP A 330 -28.17 -22.49 -21.71
N ILE A 331 -27.80 -23.21 -20.65
CA ILE A 331 -26.67 -24.16 -20.69
C ILE A 331 -26.93 -25.26 -21.71
N GLN A 332 -28.13 -25.83 -21.72
CA GLN A 332 -28.51 -26.85 -22.67
C GLN A 332 -28.44 -26.35 -24.13
N ASP A 333 -28.99 -25.16 -24.39
CA ASP A 333 -28.98 -24.54 -25.72
C ASP A 333 -27.55 -24.25 -26.19
N PHE A 334 -26.70 -23.72 -25.29
CA PHE A 334 -25.27 -23.53 -25.56
C PHE A 334 -24.59 -24.87 -25.96
N MET A 335 -24.80 -25.92 -25.16
CA MET A 335 -24.21 -27.23 -25.43
C MET A 335 -24.68 -27.83 -26.75
N GLU A 336 -25.95 -27.68 -27.09
CA GLU A 336 -26.51 -28.17 -28.37
C GLU A 336 -25.95 -27.37 -29.56
N GLN A 337 -25.82 -26.05 -29.44
CA GLN A 337 -25.21 -25.25 -30.51
C GLN A 337 -23.73 -25.59 -30.68
N HIS A 338 -22.98 -25.68 -29.58
CA HIS A 338 -21.56 -26.03 -29.63
C HIS A 338 -21.31 -27.42 -30.21
N LYS A 339 -22.19 -28.41 -29.91
CA LYS A 339 -22.18 -29.73 -30.54
C LYS A 339 -22.29 -29.64 -32.06
N LYS A 340 -23.29 -28.89 -32.58
CA LYS A 340 -23.49 -28.69 -34.03
C LYS A 340 -22.25 -28.07 -34.67
N ASP A 341 -21.64 -27.07 -34.04
CA ASP A 341 -20.44 -26.40 -34.54
C ASP A 341 -19.25 -27.38 -34.63
N LYS A 342 -19.04 -28.22 -33.60
CA LYS A 342 -17.97 -29.23 -33.54
C LYS A 342 -18.21 -30.39 -34.55
N GLU A 343 -19.45 -30.80 -34.76
CA GLU A 343 -19.79 -31.81 -35.78
C GLU A 343 -19.45 -31.31 -37.18
N LEU A 344 -19.66 -30.03 -37.50
CA LEU A 344 -19.29 -29.44 -38.78
C LEU A 344 -17.78 -29.43 -39.05
N THR A 345 -16.98 -29.32 -38.00
CA THR A 345 -15.49 -29.28 -38.06
C THR A 345 -14.88 -30.70 -37.91
N GLY A 346 -15.67 -31.68 -37.54
CA GLY A 346 -15.20 -33.06 -37.28
C GLY A 346 -14.41 -33.18 -35.95
N GLU A 347 -14.61 -32.23 -35.02
CA GLU A 347 -13.97 -32.23 -33.72
C GLU A 347 -14.81 -32.99 -32.69
N SER A 348 -14.13 -33.48 -31.62
CA SER A 348 -14.80 -34.10 -30.47
C SER A 348 -15.50 -33.04 -29.62
N TYR A 349 -16.62 -33.41 -29.02
CA TYR A 349 -17.41 -32.57 -28.12
C TYR A 349 -17.89 -33.38 -26.92
N PHE A 350 -18.26 -32.67 -25.86
CA PHE A 350 -18.90 -33.23 -24.67
C PHE A 350 -20.42 -33.04 -24.74
N GLU A 351 -21.15 -34.03 -24.24
CA GLU A 351 -22.58 -33.94 -23.98
C GLU A 351 -22.82 -33.82 -22.48
N VAL A 352 -23.81 -32.98 -22.05
CA VAL A 352 -24.09 -32.70 -20.65
C VAL A 352 -25.44 -33.28 -20.22
N ARG A 353 -25.50 -33.76 -18.98
CA ARG A 353 -26.74 -34.03 -18.25
C ARG A 353 -26.96 -32.94 -17.22
N LEU A 354 -28.21 -32.57 -16.98
CA LEU A 354 -28.61 -31.51 -16.11
C LEU A 354 -29.69 -32.03 -15.14
N GLY A 355 -29.44 -31.85 -13.82
CA GLY A 355 -30.36 -32.28 -12.78
C GLY A 355 -30.63 -31.20 -11.75
N ILE A 356 -31.90 -30.93 -11.43
CA ILE A 356 -32.34 -29.87 -10.54
C ILE A 356 -33.24 -30.40 -9.43
N HIS A 357 -32.97 -29.94 -8.21
CA HIS A 357 -33.83 -30.18 -7.05
C HIS A 357 -33.92 -28.98 -6.17
N SER A 358 -35.11 -28.77 -5.56
CA SER A 358 -35.37 -27.64 -4.63
C SER A 358 -35.69 -28.18 -3.24
N GLY A 359 -35.08 -27.56 -2.22
CA GLY A 359 -35.27 -27.91 -0.81
C GLY A 359 -34.33 -27.15 0.13
N PRO A 360 -34.34 -27.49 1.45
CA PRO A 360 -33.52 -26.80 2.42
C PRO A 360 -32.04 -27.19 2.34
N VAL A 361 -31.14 -26.21 2.58
CA VAL A 361 -29.70 -26.43 2.68
C VAL A 361 -29.11 -25.65 3.86
N VAL A 362 -27.89 -26.02 4.25
CA VAL A 362 -27.02 -25.20 5.08
C VAL A 362 -25.85 -24.76 4.19
N ALA A 363 -25.58 -23.46 4.14
CA ALA A 363 -24.47 -22.90 3.37
C ALA A 363 -23.47 -22.21 4.29
N GLY A 364 -22.19 -22.20 3.93
CA GLY A 364 -21.14 -21.54 4.73
C GLY A 364 -19.74 -22.01 4.37
N ILE A 365 -18.79 -21.72 5.26
CA ILE A 365 -17.39 -22.12 5.13
C ILE A 365 -17.09 -23.19 6.19
N VAL A 366 -16.41 -24.25 5.79
CA VAL A 366 -15.94 -25.30 6.72
C VAL A 366 -14.44 -25.45 6.60
N GLY A 367 -13.78 -25.54 7.76
CA GLY A 367 -12.33 -25.67 7.88
C GLY A 367 -11.63 -24.33 8.11
N THR A 368 -10.30 -24.40 8.34
CA THR A 368 -9.46 -23.23 8.65
C THR A 368 -8.40 -22.96 7.57
N LYS A 369 -8.29 -23.84 6.59
CA LYS A 369 -7.35 -23.74 5.47
C LYS A 369 -8.12 -23.95 4.16
N LYS A 370 -7.74 -23.20 3.10
CA LYS A 370 -8.38 -23.27 1.79
C LYS A 370 -9.89 -23.04 1.90
N PHE A 371 -10.27 -21.86 2.36
CA PHE A 371 -11.68 -21.48 2.47
C PHE A 371 -12.41 -21.69 1.16
N ALA A 372 -13.55 -22.36 1.25
CA ALA A 372 -14.47 -22.57 0.15
C ALA A 372 -15.90 -22.42 0.68
N TYR A 373 -16.71 -21.61 0.00
CA TYR A 373 -18.14 -21.54 0.26
C TYR A 373 -18.80 -22.81 -0.32
N ASP A 374 -19.54 -23.51 0.50
CA ASP A 374 -20.14 -24.79 0.10
C ASP A 374 -21.55 -24.94 0.71
N ILE A 375 -22.30 -25.92 0.23
CA ILE A 375 -23.66 -26.22 0.65
C ILE A 375 -23.78 -27.70 1.09
N TRP A 376 -24.54 -27.90 2.16
CA TRP A 376 -24.81 -29.24 2.72
C TRP A 376 -26.29 -29.45 2.92
N GLY A 377 -26.73 -30.68 2.73
CA GLY A 377 -28.08 -31.12 2.98
C GLY A 377 -28.51 -32.21 2.02
N ASP A 378 -29.64 -32.84 2.34
CA ASP A 378 -30.25 -33.85 1.49
C ASP A 378 -30.60 -33.34 0.09
N THR A 379 -30.96 -32.08 0.00
CA THR A 379 -31.24 -31.36 -1.24
C THR A 379 -30.13 -31.50 -2.28
N VAL A 380 -28.87 -31.37 -1.84
CA VAL A 380 -27.69 -31.51 -2.71
C VAL A 380 -27.59 -32.94 -3.26
N ASN A 381 -27.81 -33.94 -2.40
CA ASN A 381 -27.76 -35.33 -2.79
C ASN A 381 -28.89 -35.70 -3.80
N VAL A 382 -30.09 -35.15 -3.57
CA VAL A 382 -31.23 -35.38 -4.49
C VAL A 382 -30.98 -34.69 -5.84
N ALA A 383 -30.42 -33.47 -5.88
CA ALA A 383 -30.07 -32.78 -7.11
C ALA A 383 -29.04 -33.60 -7.94
N SER A 384 -28.01 -34.17 -7.30
CA SER A 384 -27.07 -35.07 -7.95
C SER A 384 -27.76 -36.33 -8.49
N ARG A 385 -28.83 -36.84 -7.84
CA ARG A 385 -29.62 -37.97 -8.38
C ARG A 385 -30.48 -37.55 -9.55
N MET A 386 -30.99 -36.32 -9.56
CA MET A 386 -31.71 -35.80 -10.75
C MET A 386 -30.77 -35.75 -11.95
N GLU A 387 -29.51 -35.32 -11.75
CA GLU A 387 -28.50 -35.31 -12.82
C GLU A 387 -28.22 -36.75 -13.32
N SER A 388 -27.82 -37.67 -12.43
CA SER A 388 -27.40 -39.02 -12.82
C SER A 388 -28.54 -39.87 -13.42
N SER A 389 -29.78 -39.57 -13.09
CA SER A 389 -30.98 -40.17 -13.71
C SER A 389 -31.49 -39.37 -14.92
N GLY A 390 -30.79 -38.27 -15.29
CA GLY A 390 -31.11 -37.41 -16.42
C GLY A 390 -30.80 -38.05 -17.78
N GLN A 391 -31.20 -37.37 -18.83
CA GLN A 391 -30.84 -37.67 -20.20
C GLN A 391 -30.07 -36.50 -20.79
N VAL A 392 -29.12 -36.81 -21.66
CA VAL A 392 -28.39 -35.80 -22.44
C VAL A 392 -29.37 -34.93 -23.23
N GLY A 393 -29.12 -33.63 -23.26
CA GLY A 393 -29.97 -32.68 -23.97
C GLY A 393 -31.34 -32.47 -23.33
N LYS A 394 -31.51 -32.83 -22.05
CA LYS A 394 -32.74 -32.62 -21.29
C LYS A 394 -32.46 -32.09 -19.88
N VAL A 395 -33.24 -31.12 -19.45
CA VAL A 395 -33.20 -30.61 -18.06
C VAL A 395 -34.13 -31.46 -17.21
N ASN A 396 -33.56 -32.28 -16.31
CA ASN A 396 -34.29 -33.19 -15.44
C ASN A 396 -34.53 -32.57 -14.09
N ILE A 397 -35.79 -32.52 -13.63
CA ILE A 397 -36.18 -31.88 -12.36
C ILE A 397 -36.97 -32.82 -11.47
N SER A 398 -36.90 -32.60 -10.16
CA SER A 398 -37.72 -33.30 -9.19
C SER A 398 -39.14 -32.74 -9.09
N GLN A 399 -40.02 -33.49 -8.42
CA GLN A 399 -41.41 -33.07 -8.09
C GLN A 399 -41.43 -31.73 -7.30
N SER A 400 -40.49 -31.52 -6.35
CA SER A 400 -40.46 -30.29 -5.56
C SER A 400 -40.13 -29.06 -6.43
N THR A 401 -39.16 -29.18 -7.33
CA THR A 401 -38.85 -28.14 -8.32
C THR A 401 -40.03 -27.90 -9.27
N PHE A 402 -40.65 -28.99 -9.78
CA PHE A 402 -41.79 -28.87 -10.64
C PHE A 402 -42.94 -28.05 -10.02
N GLN A 403 -43.24 -28.24 -8.73
CA GLN A 403 -44.31 -27.46 -8.06
C GLN A 403 -44.02 -25.95 -8.03
N LEU A 404 -42.75 -25.56 -7.98
CA LEU A 404 -42.34 -24.14 -7.97
C LEU A 404 -42.40 -23.49 -9.35
N ILE A 405 -42.27 -24.28 -10.43
CA ILE A 405 -42.07 -23.72 -11.78
C ILE A 405 -43.23 -24.07 -12.75
N LYS A 406 -44.17 -24.95 -12.39
CA LYS A 406 -45.22 -25.48 -13.25
C LYS A 406 -46.06 -24.42 -13.96
N ASP A 407 -46.19 -23.24 -13.38
CA ASP A 407 -46.96 -22.14 -13.94
C ASP A 407 -46.20 -21.34 -15.01
N HIS A 408 -44.86 -21.51 -15.08
CA HIS A 408 -43.99 -20.79 -15.96
C HIS A 408 -43.39 -21.64 -17.09
N PHE A 409 -43.32 -22.97 -16.92
CA PHE A 409 -42.67 -23.87 -17.85
C PHE A 409 -43.58 -25.02 -18.24
N ASN A 410 -43.39 -25.49 -19.49
CA ASN A 410 -43.95 -26.74 -19.97
C ASN A 410 -43.07 -27.90 -19.52
N CYS A 411 -43.60 -28.84 -18.79
CA CYS A 411 -42.89 -29.99 -18.26
C CYS A 411 -43.58 -31.30 -18.60
N VAL A 412 -42.80 -32.32 -18.92
CA VAL A 412 -43.29 -33.67 -19.22
C VAL A 412 -42.92 -34.60 -18.07
N HIS A 413 -43.94 -35.25 -17.51
CA HIS A 413 -43.74 -36.25 -16.45
C HIS A 413 -43.11 -37.51 -16.98
N ARG A 414 -42.05 -37.97 -16.31
CA ARG A 414 -41.28 -39.15 -16.65
C ARG A 414 -41.72 -40.41 -15.89
N GLY A 415 -42.63 -40.29 -14.97
CA GLY A 415 -42.99 -41.33 -14.02
C GLY A 415 -42.05 -41.39 -12.82
N LYS A 416 -42.22 -42.46 -12.03
CA LYS A 416 -41.37 -42.73 -10.84
C LYS A 416 -40.11 -43.45 -11.30
N ILE A 417 -38.98 -42.84 -11.00
CA ILE A 417 -37.66 -43.38 -11.37
C ILE A 417 -36.91 -43.71 -10.10
N ALA A 418 -36.31 -44.90 -10.04
CA ALA A 418 -35.50 -45.33 -8.91
C ALA A 418 -34.27 -44.44 -8.75
N ALA A 419 -34.21 -43.67 -7.65
CA ALA A 419 -33.07 -42.90 -7.28
C ALA A 419 -32.29 -43.62 -6.15
N LYS A 420 -31.01 -43.86 -6.38
CA LYS A 420 -30.12 -44.57 -5.42
C LYS A 420 -30.28 -44.02 -4.01
N SER A 421 -30.63 -44.89 -3.06
CA SER A 421 -30.85 -44.58 -1.63
C SER A 421 -32.05 -43.67 -1.31
N LYS A 422 -32.98 -43.42 -2.28
CA LYS A 422 -34.16 -42.54 -2.08
C LYS A 422 -35.47 -43.23 -2.49
N GLY A 423 -35.39 -44.45 -3.03
CA GLY A 423 -36.54 -45.12 -3.56
C GLY A 423 -36.98 -44.53 -4.92
N GLU A 424 -38.26 -44.64 -5.21
CA GLU A 424 -38.84 -44.08 -6.44
C GLU A 424 -39.21 -42.60 -6.23
N VAL A 425 -38.74 -41.76 -7.16
CA VAL A 425 -38.97 -40.29 -7.16
C VAL A 425 -39.61 -39.89 -8.46
N ASP A 426 -40.68 -39.08 -8.40
CA ASP A 426 -41.28 -38.49 -9.57
C ASP A 426 -40.35 -37.45 -10.20
N MET A 427 -40.09 -37.63 -11.50
CA MET A 427 -39.20 -36.77 -12.26
C MET A 427 -39.92 -36.17 -13.47
N TYR A 428 -39.45 -35.00 -13.91
CA TYR A 428 -40.00 -34.27 -15.04
C TYR A 428 -38.87 -33.76 -15.94
N PHE A 429 -39.11 -33.71 -17.25
CA PHE A 429 -38.28 -32.91 -18.15
C PHE A 429 -38.90 -31.54 -18.35
N VAL A 430 -38.09 -30.51 -18.28
CA VAL A 430 -38.47 -29.14 -18.70
C VAL A 430 -38.24 -29.06 -20.21
N GLU A 431 -39.27 -28.67 -20.96
CA GLU A 431 -39.22 -28.62 -22.44
C GLU A 431 -39.16 -27.20 -22.98
N SER A 432 -39.91 -26.25 -22.39
CA SER A 432 -39.94 -24.87 -22.86
C SER A 432 -40.57 -23.94 -21.84
N ILE A 433 -40.36 -22.64 -22.04
CA ILE A 433 -41.01 -21.56 -21.30
C ILE A 433 -42.46 -21.42 -21.81
N LYS A 434 -43.43 -21.21 -20.95
CA LYS A 434 -44.81 -20.89 -21.35
C LYS A 434 -44.90 -19.47 -21.93
N GLU A 435 -45.64 -19.30 -23.02
CA GLU A 435 -45.72 -18.02 -23.77
C GLU A 435 -46.11 -16.76 -22.95
N LYS A 436 -46.75 -16.96 -21.78
CA LYS A 436 -47.13 -15.84 -20.88
C LYS A 436 -46.00 -15.13 -20.16
N VAL A 437 -44.74 -15.60 -20.27
CA VAL A 437 -43.57 -15.04 -19.56
C VAL A 437 -42.69 -14.25 -20.52
N ARG A 438 -43.08 -14.05 -21.78
CA ARG A 438 -42.36 -13.21 -22.75
C ARG A 438 -42.69 -11.72 -22.73
N GLU A 439 -43.47 -11.24 -21.74
CA GLU A 439 -43.75 -9.80 -21.54
C GLU A 439 -42.75 -9.15 -20.55
#